data_60334f4b3d2209b89c1d01305e8af42a
#
_entry.id   60334f4b3d2209b89c1d01305e8af42a
#
_cell.length_a   1.000
_cell.length_b   1.000
_cell.length_c   1.000
_cell.angle_alpha   90.00
_cell.angle_beta   90.00
_cell.angle_gamma   90.00
#
_symmetry.space_group_name_H-M   'P 1'
#
loop_
_entity.id
_entity.type
_entity.pdbx_description
1 polymer ?
#
loop_
_entity_poly.entity_id
_entity_poly.type
_entity_poly.pdbx_seq_one_letter_code
_entity_poly.pdbx_strand_id
1 'polypeptide(L)'
;PFTKKKAMIETTWLSKEDVSLKDYESQIKNYINYLGIKDYKINFKEEGAIPLFYPMNKKEKNKINIGTAGGMTRLSTGYTFLNIQEHSKYIRMNIENIQNAKKYDIGKKYHFLDKIFLRVLEKHPEKIPSIFSNMFSASSDTVIKFLSNKSNFAEDISVILKMPKLTFVKSIFK
;
A
#
# COMPACT_ATOMS: atom_id res chain seq x y z
N PRO A 1 14.14 14.64 5.80
CA PRO A 1 15.26 15.30 5.12
C PRO A 1 16.38 14.31 4.81
N PHE A 2 17.07 14.49 3.68
CA PHE A 2 18.28 13.72 3.35
C PHE A 2 19.53 14.38 3.95
N THR A 3 19.54 15.71 4.02
CA THR A 3 20.59 16.52 4.64
C THR A 3 19.96 17.76 5.26
N LYS A 4 20.78 18.63 5.90
CA LYS A 4 20.31 19.93 6.38
C LYS A 4 19.75 20.86 5.28
N LYS A 5 20.12 20.60 3.99
CA LYS A 5 19.72 21.43 2.84
C LYS A 5 18.98 20.68 1.76
N LYS A 6 18.66 19.37 1.97
CA LYS A 6 17.98 18.55 0.97
C LYS A 6 16.94 17.67 1.62
N ALA A 7 15.70 17.79 1.15
CA ALA A 7 14.57 16.97 1.62
C ALA A 7 13.73 16.50 0.45
N MET A 8 12.99 15.43 0.66
CA MET A 8 11.85 15.03 -0.14
C MET A 8 10.60 15.35 0.67
N ILE A 9 9.62 15.95 0.01
CA ILE A 9 8.30 16.22 0.55
C ILE A 9 7.32 15.49 -0.34
N GLU A 10 6.48 14.67 0.26
CA GLU A 10 5.47 13.86 -0.41
C GLU A 10 4.11 14.14 0.22
N THR A 11 3.08 14.19 -0.62
CA THR A 11 1.69 14.14 -0.18
C THR A 11 1.01 12.97 -0.87
N THR A 12 0.28 12.16 -0.10
CA THR A 12 -0.43 10.98 -0.58
C THR A 12 -1.86 10.99 -0.06
N TRP A 13 -2.81 10.84 -0.96
CA TRP A 13 -4.22 10.83 -0.63
C TRP A 13 -4.85 9.49 -0.97
N LEU A 14 -5.69 8.99 -0.08
CA LEU A 14 -6.60 7.88 -0.36
C LEU A 14 -7.91 8.48 -0.86
N SER A 15 -8.19 8.35 -2.14
CA SER A 15 -9.37 8.91 -2.79
C SER A 15 -10.08 7.90 -3.67
N LYS A 16 -11.39 8.02 -3.83
CA LYS A 16 -12.19 7.31 -4.83
C LYS A 16 -12.21 8.03 -6.18
N GLU A 17 -11.96 9.32 -6.16
CA GLU A 17 -12.02 10.21 -7.32
C GLU A 17 -10.62 10.64 -7.71
N ASP A 18 -10.47 11.00 -8.96
CA ASP A 18 -9.24 11.62 -9.45
C ASP A 18 -9.09 13.00 -8.80
N VAL A 19 -8.03 13.16 -8.03
CA VAL A 19 -7.67 14.43 -7.40
C VAL A 19 -6.81 15.21 -8.37
N SER A 20 -7.06 16.51 -8.50
CA SER A 20 -6.30 17.32 -9.45
C SER A 20 -4.85 17.50 -8.99
N LEU A 21 -3.92 17.51 -9.94
CA LEU A 21 -2.50 17.76 -9.67
C LEU A 21 -2.28 19.10 -8.92
N LYS A 22 -3.11 20.11 -9.20
CA LYS A 22 -3.04 21.42 -8.54
C LYS A 22 -3.30 21.33 -7.03
N ASP A 23 -4.15 20.40 -6.59
CA ASP A 23 -4.46 20.24 -5.16
C ASP A 23 -3.26 19.67 -4.42
N TYR A 24 -2.57 18.68 -5.00
CA TYR A 24 -1.33 18.14 -4.44
C TYR A 24 -0.22 19.19 -4.38
N GLU A 25 -0.02 19.95 -5.45
CA GLU A 25 0.98 21.03 -5.47
C GLU A 25 0.68 22.13 -4.44
N SER A 26 -0.59 22.48 -4.29
CA SER A 26 -1.01 23.46 -3.29
C SER A 26 -0.74 22.99 -1.87
N GLN A 27 -1.01 21.72 -1.59
CA GLN A 27 -0.75 21.13 -0.28
C GLN A 27 0.76 21.11 0.04
N ILE A 28 1.59 20.71 -0.92
CA ILE A 28 3.05 20.73 -0.76
C ILE A 28 3.56 22.15 -0.52
N LYS A 29 3.10 23.14 -1.30
CA LYS A 29 3.46 24.55 -1.11
C LYS A 29 3.07 25.07 0.26
N ASN A 30 1.85 24.76 0.71
CA ASN A 30 1.35 25.17 2.03
C ASN A 30 2.23 24.56 3.14
N TYR A 31 2.64 23.32 3.00
CA TYR A 31 3.53 22.67 3.96
C TYR A 31 4.93 23.29 3.96
N ILE A 32 5.51 23.60 2.80
CA ILE A 32 6.80 24.31 2.70
C ILE A 32 6.74 25.67 3.37
N ASN A 33 5.65 26.42 3.12
CA ASN A 33 5.42 27.72 3.74
C ASN A 33 5.27 27.60 5.27
N TYR A 34 4.55 26.59 5.76
CA TYR A 34 4.42 26.30 7.19
C TYR A 34 5.77 26.04 7.85
N LEU A 35 6.70 25.39 7.14
CA LEU A 35 8.08 25.20 7.62
C LEU A 35 8.95 26.46 7.56
N GLY A 36 8.43 27.59 7.08
CA GLY A 36 9.16 28.86 6.96
C GLY A 36 10.24 28.87 5.86
N ILE A 37 10.19 27.91 4.92
CA ILE A 37 11.17 27.80 3.83
C ILE A 37 10.76 28.75 2.72
N LYS A 38 11.58 29.78 2.47
CA LYS A 38 11.31 30.81 1.45
C LYS A 38 12.04 30.55 0.14
N ASP A 39 13.32 30.13 0.24
CA ASP A 39 14.19 29.92 -0.91
C ASP A 39 14.47 28.43 -1.09
N TYR A 40 13.96 27.83 -2.16
CA TYR A 40 14.20 26.44 -2.49
C TYR A 40 14.19 26.21 -4.01
N LYS A 41 14.87 25.15 -4.44
CA LYS A 41 14.86 24.68 -5.83
C LYS A 41 14.31 23.25 -5.85
N ILE A 42 13.35 23.02 -6.73
CA ILE A 42 12.84 21.67 -7.00
C ILE A 42 13.80 21.00 -7.99
N ASN A 43 14.46 19.93 -7.56
CA ASN A 43 15.39 19.16 -8.38
C ASN A 43 14.77 17.89 -8.95
N PHE A 44 13.66 17.42 -8.35
CA PHE A 44 12.96 16.20 -8.73
C PHE A 44 11.48 16.38 -8.46
N LYS A 45 10.64 15.91 -9.36
CA LYS A 45 9.20 15.84 -9.21
C LYS A 45 8.72 14.49 -9.74
N GLU A 46 7.89 13.81 -8.99
CA GLU A 46 7.23 12.59 -9.39
C GLU A 46 5.75 12.69 -9.02
N GLU A 47 4.89 12.13 -9.83
CA GLU A 47 3.47 12.01 -9.59
C GLU A 47 3.00 10.64 -10.07
N GLY A 48 2.01 10.08 -9.40
CA GLY A 48 1.48 8.78 -9.75
C GLY A 48 0.26 8.41 -8.95
N ALA A 49 -0.43 7.38 -9.38
CA ALA A 49 -1.54 6.76 -8.67
C ALA A 49 -1.27 5.28 -8.45
N ILE A 50 -1.50 4.81 -7.24
CA ILE A 50 -1.41 3.39 -6.90
C ILE A 50 -2.85 2.86 -6.81
N PRO A 51 -3.28 2.01 -7.77
CA PRO A 51 -4.62 1.47 -7.74
C PRO A 51 -4.79 0.49 -6.57
N LEU A 52 -5.81 0.70 -5.75
CA LEU A 52 -6.18 -0.20 -4.66
C LEU A 52 -7.24 -1.22 -5.13
N PHE A 53 -7.01 -1.81 -6.29
CA PHE A 53 -7.81 -2.91 -6.83
C PHE A 53 -6.89 -3.92 -7.54
N TYR A 54 -7.33 -5.17 -7.63
CA TYR A 54 -6.54 -6.18 -8.32
C TYR A 54 -6.56 -5.93 -9.83
N PRO A 55 -5.39 -5.90 -10.49
CA PRO A 55 -5.33 -5.72 -11.92
C PRO A 55 -6.01 -6.90 -12.63
N MET A 56 -6.78 -6.60 -13.67
CA MET A 56 -7.31 -7.63 -14.57
C MET A 56 -6.13 -8.21 -15.39
N ASN A 57 -5.58 -9.31 -14.90
CA ASN A 57 -4.49 -10.01 -15.57
C ASN A 57 -5.05 -10.78 -16.78
N LYS A 58 -5.07 -10.16 -17.95
CA LYS A 58 -5.16 -10.91 -19.20
C LYS A 58 -3.83 -11.66 -19.37
N LYS A 59 -3.88 -12.99 -19.49
CA LYS A 59 -2.68 -13.76 -19.87
C LYS A 59 -2.30 -13.35 -21.28
N GLU A 60 -1.19 -12.65 -21.40
CA GLU A 60 -0.57 -12.37 -22.69
C GLU A 60 0.59 -13.34 -22.87
N LYS A 61 0.71 -13.89 -24.09
CA LYS A 61 1.82 -14.78 -24.44
C LYS A 61 3.12 -13.96 -24.38
N ASN A 62 4.14 -14.49 -23.72
CA ASN A 62 5.46 -13.87 -23.57
C ASN A 62 5.51 -12.57 -22.74
N LYS A 63 4.51 -12.31 -21.87
CA LYS A 63 4.50 -11.16 -21.00
C LYS A 63 4.16 -11.53 -19.57
N ILE A 64 4.92 -10.99 -18.63
CA ILE A 64 4.69 -11.12 -17.19
C ILE A 64 4.57 -9.73 -16.60
N ASN A 65 3.45 -9.46 -15.95
CA ASN A 65 3.28 -8.24 -15.19
C ASN A 65 4.00 -8.36 -13.85
N ILE A 66 4.72 -7.33 -13.45
CA ILE A 66 5.47 -7.24 -12.18
C ILE A 66 4.96 -6.07 -11.34
N GLY A 67 5.36 -6.02 -10.08
CA GLY A 67 5.01 -4.94 -9.19
C GLY A 67 3.49 -4.78 -9.01
N THR A 68 3.03 -3.54 -8.99
CA THR A 68 1.60 -3.19 -8.88
C THR A 68 0.77 -3.81 -10.01
N ALA A 69 1.27 -3.74 -11.25
CA ALA A 69 0.62 -4.35 -12.41
C ALA A 69 0.56 -5.89 -12.30
N GLY A 70 1.48 -6.52 -11.56
CA GLY A 70 1.48 -7.94 -11.26
C GLY A 70 0.57 -8.34 -10.09
N GLY A 71 -0.09 -7.38 -9.43
CA GLY A 71 -0.94 -7.62 -8.28
C GLY A 71 -0.17 -7.80 -6.97
N MET A 72 1.07 -7.29 -6.88
CA MET A 72 1.90 -7.45 -5.67
C MET A 72 1.62 -6.41 -4.59
N THR A 73 0.69 -5.50 -4.82
CA THR A 73 0.30 -4.46 -3.87
C THR A 73 -0.75 -4.99 -2.88
N ARG A 74 -0.54 -4.75 -1.58
CA ARG A 74 -1.57 -4.92 -0.57
C ARG A 74 -2.61 -3.81 -0.74
N LEU A 75 -3.83 -4.17 -1.09
CA LEU A 75 -4.86 -3.18 -1.43
C LEU A 75 -5.27 -2.33 -0.24
N SER A 76 -5.18 -2.87 0.98
CA SER A 76 -5.51 -2.14 2.21
C SER A 76 -4.52 -1.02 2.55
N THR A 77 -3.27 -1.15 2.16
CA THR A 77 -2.19 -0.28 2.64
C THR A 77 -1.31 0.31 1.54
N GLY A 78 -1.45 -0.17 0.30
CA GLY A 78 -0.54 0.19 -0.79
C GLY A 78 0.85 -0.46 -0.69
N TYR A 79 1.10 -1.26 0.36
CA TYR A 79 2.42 -1.84 0.58
C TYR A 79 2.78 -2.86 -0.51
N THR A 80 3.95 -2.72 -1.09
CA THR A 80 4.37 -3.50 -2.27
C THR A 80 5.81 -4.01 -2.17
N PHE A 81 6.68 -3.33 -1.41
CA PHE A 81 8.13 -3.50 -1.49
C PHE A 81 8.61 -4.96 -1.32
N LEU A 82 8.33 -5.60 -0.19
CA LEU A 82 8.78 -6.99 0.03
C LEU A 82 8.05 -8.00 -0.87
N ASN A 83 6.81 -7.71 -1.25
CA ASN A 83 6.06 -8.56 -2.18
C ASN A 83 6.70 -8.55 -3.57
N ILE A 84 7.20 -7.39 -4.04
CA ILE A 84 7.96 -7.29 -5.29
C ILE A 84 9.26 -8.09 -5.19
N GLN A 85 9.99 -8.01 -4.08
CA GLN A 85 11.24 -8.76 -3.90
C GLN A 85 11.00 -10.28 -4.00
N GLU A 86 9.99 -10.79 -3.33
CA GLU A 86 9.63 -12.21 -3.39
C GLU A 86 9.17 -12.62 -4.79
N HIS A 87 8.37 -11.79 -5.45
CA HIS A 87 7.94 -12.05 -6.83
C HIS A 87 9.12 -12.05 -7.80
N SER A 88 10.06 -11.12 -7.67
CA SER A 88 11.28 -11.07 -8.47
C SER A 88 12.15 -12.31 -8.26
N LYS A 89 12.26 -12.78 -7.01
CA LYS A 89 12.93 -14.05 -6.70
C LYS A 89 12.24 -15.23 -7.37
N TYR A 90 10.91 -15.30 -7.29
CA TYR A 90 10.11 -16.33 -7.95
C TYR A 90 10.34 -16.35 -9.48
N ILE A 91 10.29 -15.19 -10.14
CA ILE A 91 10.53 -15.06 -11.57
C ILE A 91 11.94 -15.57 -11.93
N ARG A 92 12.96 -15.13 -11.19
CA ARG A 92 14.35 -15.57 -11.40
C ARG A 92 14.50 -17.09 -11.31
N MET A 93 13.86 -17.72 -10.34
CA MET A 93 13.94 -19.17 -10.14
C MET A 93 13.20 -19.99 -11.20
N ASN A 94 12.28 -19.38 -11.93
CA ASN A 94 11.45 -20.04 -12.93
C ASN A 94 11.65 -19.47 -14.34
N ILE A 95 12.71 -18.69 -14.57
CA ILE A 95 12.86 -17.89 -15.81
C ILE A 95 12.82 -18.74 -17.09
N GLU A 96 13.39 -19.92 -17.06
CA GLU A 96 13.44 -20.83 -18.23
C GLU A 96 12.07 -21.44 -18.57
N ASN A 97 11.16 -21.55 -17.61
CA ASN A 97 9.84 -22.14 -17.81
C ASN A 97 8.71 -21.31 -17.17
N ILE A 98 8.88 -20.01 -17.15
CA ILE A 98 8.01 -19.08 -16.41
C ILE A 98 6.55 -19.10 -16.91
N GLN A 99 6.31 -19.40 -18.18
CA GLN A 99 4.97 -19.46 -18.75
C GLN A 99 4.15 -20.64 -18.23
N ASN A 100 4.81 -21.74 -17.87
CA ASN A 100 4.20 -22.95 -17.33
C ASN A 100 4.28 -23.01 -15.80
N ALA A 101 5.04 -22.10 -15.18
CA ALA A 101 5.16 -22.05 -13.74
C ALA A 101 3.82 -21.67 -13.09
N LYS A 102 3.58 -22.16 -11.88
CA LYS A 102 2.40 -21.81 -11.10
C LYS A 102 2.39 -20.29 -10.89
N LYS A 103 1.26 -19.64 -11.15
CA LYS A 103 1.12 -18.21 -10.92
C LYS A 103 1.47 -17.86 -9.47
N TYR A 104 2.35 -16.88 -9.29
CA TYR A 104 2.59 -16.29 -7.98
C TYR A 104 1.35 -15.47 -7.57
N ASP A 105 0.84 -15.69 -6.38
CA ASP A 105 -0.36 -15.02 -5.89
C ASP A 105 -0.24 -14.65 -4.41
N ILE A 106 -0.86 -13.54 -4.06
CA ILE A 106 -1.10 -13.16 -2.67
C ILE A 106 -2.19 -14.09 -2.12
N GLY A 107 -1.93 -14.76 -1.00
CA GLY A 107 -2.83 -15.77 -0.45
C GLY A 107 -4.25 -15.26 -0.16
N LYS A 108 -5.26 -16.10 -0.36
CA LYS A 108 -6.69 -15.78 -0.20
C LYS A 108 -7.04 -15.11 1.13
N LYS A 109 -6.32 -15.44 2.20
CA LYS A 109 -6.44 -14.79 3.52
C LYS A 109 -6.27 -13.29 3.41
N TYR A 110 -5.23 -12.83 2.74
CA TYR A 110 -4.92 -11.41 2.60
C TYR A 110 -5.90 -10.69 1.68
N HIS A 111 -6.37 -11.35 0.63
CA HIS A 111 -7.46 -10.83 -0.20
C HIS A 111 -8.72 -10.54 0.61
N PHE A 112 -9.07 -11.46 1.52
CA PHE A 112 -10.21 -11.28 2.41
C PHE A 112 -10.01 -10.13 3.39
N LEU A 113 -8.84 -10.06 4.05
CA LEU A 113 -8.50 -9.00 4.99
C LEU A 113 -8.49 -7.63 4.30
N ASP A 114 -7.89 -7.53 3.13
CA ASP A 114 -7.84 -6.30 2.35
C ASP A 114 -9.24 -5.82 1.94
N LYS A 115 -10.12 -6.74 1.53
CA LYS A 115 -11.52 -6.39 1.19
C LYS A 115 -12.27 -5.77 2.36
N ILE A 116 -12.11 -6.32 3.57
CA ILE A 116 -12.72 -5.75 4.77
C ILE A 116 -12.11 -4.39 5.08
N PHE A 117 -10.80 -4.28 5.01
CA PHE A 117 -10.09 -3.05 5.32
C PHE A 117 -10.50 -1.92 4.37
N LEU A 118 -10.54 -2.17 3.06
CA LEU A 118 -11.01 -1.19 2.06
C LEU A 118 -12.44 -0.72 2.33
N ARG A 119 -13.35 -1.63 2.70
CA ARG A 119 -14.72 -1.24 3.09
C ARG A 119 -14.75 -0.29 4.30
N VAL A 120 -13.85 -0.53 5.27
CA VAL A 120 -13.74 0.35 6.44
C VAL A 120 -13.20 1.71 6.04
N LEU A 121 -12.15 1.77 5.22
CA LEU A 121 -11.58 3.02 4.73
C LEU A 121 -12.61 3.83 3.92
N GLU A 122 -13.39 3.14 3.10
CA GLU A 122 -14.43 3.76 2.28
C GLU A 122 -15.56 4.37 3.11
N LYS A 123 -16.01 3.67 4.15
CA LYS A 123 -17.17 4.08 4.98
C LYS A 123 -16.79 5.01 6.13
N HIS A 124 -15.54 4.98 6.56
CA HIS A 124 -15.04 5.68 7.72
C HIS A 124 -13.71 6.36 7.45
N PRO A 125 -13.63 7.25 6.43
CA PRO A 125 -12.38 7.94 6.10
C PRO A 125 -11.81 8.74 7.27
N GLU A 126 -12.66 9.27 8.15
CA GLU A 126 -12.27 10.00 9.36
C GLU A 126 -11.46 9.14 10.36
N LYS A 127 -11.57 7.81 10.26
CA LYS A 127 -10.86 6.86 11.16
C LYS A 127 -9.53 6.38 10.60
N ILE A 128 -9.21 6.70 9.36
CA ILE A 128 -7.98 6.25 8.69
C ILE A 128 -6.72 6.52 9.52
N PRO A 129 -6.48 7.75 10.04
CA PRO A 129 -5.28 8.01 10.83
C PRO A 129 -5.18 7.13 12.08
N SER A 130 -6.28 6.95 12.81
CA SER A 130 -6.30 6.13 14.02
C SER A 130 -6.14 4.63 13.72
N ILE A 131 -6.71 4.15 12.61
CA ILE A 131 -6.56 2.76 12.16
C ILE A 131 -5.10 2.44 11.87
N PHE A 132 -4.42 3.28 11.07
CA PHE A 132 -3.01 3.06 10.76
C PHE A 132 -2.11 3.25 11.99
N SER A 133 -2.33 4.26 12.82
CA SER A 133 -1.59 4.45 14.07
C SER A 133 -1.70 3.22 14.97
N ASN A 134 -2.89 2.68 15.14
CA ASN A 134 -3.14 1.48 15.94
C ASN A 134 -2.51 0.22 15.32
N MET A 135 -2.58 0.06 13.99
CA MET A 135 -1.92 -1.04 13.31
C MET A 135 -0.40 -1.01 13.54
N PHE A 136 0.22 0.15 13.41
CA PHE A 136 1.66 0.33 13.64
C PHE A 136 2.07 0.30 15.13
N SER A 137 1.14 0.26 16.07
CA SER A 137 1.44 0.03 17.49
C SER A 137 1.73 -1.44 17.83
N ALA A 138 1.51 -2.38 16.92
CA ALA A 138 1.97 -3.75 17.06
C ALA A 138 3.51 -3.83 16.93
N SER A 139 4.11 -4.99 17.25
CA SER A 139 5.56 -5.14 17.09
C SER A 139 5.98 -4.94 15.64
N SER A 140 7.14 -4.32 15.41
CA SER A 140 7.64 -4.04 14.05
C SER A 140 7.73 -5.31 13.18
N ASP A 141 8.19 -6.43 13.75
CA ASP A 141 8.26 -7.72 13.06
C ASP A 141 6.87 -8.20 12.62
N THR A 142 5.89 -8.14 13.53
CA THR A 142 4.50 -8.52 13.22
C THR A 142 3.90 -7.65 12.12
N VAL A 143 4.11 -6.33 12.19
CA VAL A 143 3.61 -5.41 11.16
C VAL A 143 4.25 -5.70 9.81
N ILE A 144 5.56 -5.88 9.75
CA ILE A 144 6.28 -6.20 8.51
C ILE A 144 5.77 -7.51 7.91
N LYS A 145 5.61 -8.56 8.72
CA LYS A 145 5.05 -9.85 8.26
C LYS A 145 3.62 -9.70 7.75
N PHE A 146 2.79 -8.95 8.47
CA PHE A 146 1.41 -8.68 8.07
C PHE A 146 1.34 -7.94 6.72
N LEU A 147 2.14 -6.90 6.53
CA LEU A 147 2.21 -6.13 5.29
C LEU A 147 2.79 -6.94 4.13
N SER A 148 3.75 -7.82 4.38
CA SER A 148 4.44 -8.63 3.36
C SER A 148 3.82 -10.01 3.11
N ASN A 149 2.59 -10.26 3.58
CA ASN A 149 1.85 -11.51 3.39
C ASN A 149 2.53 -12.75 4.02
N LYS A 150 3.28 -12.56 5.09
CA LYS A 150 4.04 -13.62 5.80
C LYS A 150 3.56 -13.87 7.24
N SER A 151 2.55 -13.13 7.71
CA SER A 151 2.03 -13.30 9.07
C SER A 151 1.30 -14.64 9.24
N ASN A 152 1.44 -15.22 10.41
CA ASN A 152 0.63 -16.34 10.83
C ASN A 152 -0.70 -15.85 11.46
N PHE A 153 -1.58 -16.78 11.84
CA PHE A 153 -2.89 -16.44 12.40
C PHE A 153 -2.81 -15.65 13.70
N ALA A 154 -1.89 -15.99 14.60
CA ALA A 154 -1.72 -15.29 15.87
C ALA A 154 -1.23 -13.85 15.66
N GLU A 155 -0.31 -13.65 14.72
CA GLU A 155 0.18 -12.34 14.33
C GLU A 155 -0.93 -11.49 13.69
N ASP A 156 -1.77 -12.09 12.83
CA ASP A 156 -2.94 -11.40 12.25
C ASP A 156 -3.90 -10.94 13.35
N ILE A 157 -4.25 -11.83 14.29
CA ILE A 157 -5.11 -11.49 15.43
C ILE A 157 -4.48 -10.37 16.28
N SER A 158 -3.18 -10.42 16.51
CA SER A 158 -2.46 -9.36 17.25
C SER A 158 -2.64 -7.98 16.61
N VAL A 159 -2.54 -7.89 15.29
CA VAL A 159 -2.78 -6.65 14.55
C VAL A 159 -4.26 -6.24 14.58
N ILE A 160 -5.17 -7.18 14.32
CA ILE A 160 -6.62 -6.93 14.30
C ILE A 160 -7.12 -6.43 15.66
N LEU A 161 -6.62 -6.99 16.76
CA LEU A 161 -7.02 -6.60 18.11
C LEU A 161 -6.60 -5.16 18.48
N LYS A 162 -5.61 -4.61 17.81
CA LYS A 162 -5.19 -3.20 17.99
C LYS A 162 -6.13 -2.23 17.27
N MET A 163 -6.78 -2.66 16.20
CA MET A 163 -7.67 -1.80 15.40
C MET A 163 -9.06 -1.64 16.04
N PRO A 164 -9.85 -0.62 15.66
CA PRO A 164 -11.18 -0.36 16.23
C PRO A 164 -12.18 -1.46 15.84
N LYS A 165 -12.28 -2.49 16.68
CA LYS A 165 -12.99 -3.77 16.45
C LYS A 165 -14.42 -3.60 15.97
N LEU A 166 -15.21 -2.71 16.59
CA LEU A 166 -16.62 -2.51 16.24
C LEU A 166 -16.79 -1.99 14.81
N THR A 167 -15.87 -1.15 14.34
CA THR A 167 -15.90 -0.62 12.98
C THR A 167 -15.65 -1.74 11.95
N PHE A 168 -14.67 -2.61 12.22
CA PHE A 168 -14.34 -3.73 11.35
C PHE A 168 -15.44 -4.81 11.35
N VAL A 169 -15.94 -5.20 12.52
CA VAL A 169 -17.01 -6.21 12.63
C VAL A 169 -18.26 -5.76 11.88
N LYS A 170 -18.71 -4.52 12.07
CA LYS A 170 -19.87 -3.98 11.31
C LYS A 170 -19.65 -3.98 9.80
N SER A 171 -18.42 -3.90 9.33
CA SER A 171 -18.09 -3.90 7.90
C SER A 171 -18.01 -5.32 7.28
N ILE A 172 -17.98 -6.37 8.09
CA ILE A 172 -18.06 -7.77 7.62
C ILE A 172 -19.47 -8.12 7.18
N PHE A 173 -20.48 -7.67 7.96
CA PHE A 173 -21.89 -8.07 7.81
C PHE A 173 -22.74 -7.12 6.93
N LYS A 174 -22.14 -6.10 6.36
CA LYS A 174 -22.76 -5.17 5.40
C LYS A 174 -22.02 -5.15 4.08
#